data_79c120746832451710853953d19fa066
#
_entry.id   79c120746832451710853953d19fa066
#
_cell.length_a   1.000
_cell.length_b   1.000
_cell.length_c   1.000
_cell.angle_alpha   90.00
_cell.angle_beta   90.00
_cell.angle_gamma   90.00
#
_symmetry.space_group_name_H-M   'P 1'
#
loop_
_entity.id
_entity.type
_entity.pdbx_description
1 polymer ?
#
loop_
_entity_poly.entity_id
_entity_poly.type
_entity_poly.pdbx_seq_one_letter_code
_entity_poly.pdbx_strand_id
1 'polypeptide(L)'
;NILAKIRKLLRLKESAIKIGSEGEAHAAAEAVNRLLTSYNLSLMDVTPEEQKNMISVSESEKITYQDTYGNIWKRDLLRIICEYNFCRILLHGGTTYMVVVGTRENAEVVLSLYNYLRSVFRRLSVERCTEYVATRRGYYRTKKFKRNYIKSYLLGCCTGLRKQFESIRKTAEETGLMLCHNHLIDDYFQSIGTTTHKSKNRNKVNTSAYCSGYDDGSKINLNKQINGK
;
A
#
# COMPACT_ATOMS: atom_id res chain seq x y z
N ASN A 1 -2.19 25.98 2.82
CA ASN A 1 -2.92 24.82 3.30
C ASN A 1 -2.22 23.54 2.82
N ILE A 2 -1.71 22.74 3.77
CA ILE A 2 -0.94 21.50 3.52
C ILE A 2 -1.75 20.51 2.70
N LEU A 3 -3.05 20.38 2.98
CA LEU A 3 -3.95 19.47 2.24
C LEU A 3 -4.04 19.81 0.76
N ALA A 4 -4.08 21.09 0.41
CA ALA A 4 -4.08 21.52 -1.00
C ALA A 4 -2.76 21.15 -1.68
N LYS A 5 -1.62 21.24 -0.99
CA LYS A 5 -0.32 20.80 -1.50
C LYS A 5 -0.27 19.29 -1.70
N ILE A 6 -0.76 18.51 -0.73
CA ILE A 6 -0.86 17.04 -0.84
C ILE A 6 -1.72 16.65 -2.04
N ARG A 7 -2.92 17.22 -2.19
CA ARG A 7 -3.80 16.94 -3.34
C ARG A 7 -3.17 17.32 -4.68
N LYS A 8 -2.46 18.44 -4.74
CA LYS A 8 -1.73 18.83 -5.96
C LYS A 8 -0.65 17.82 -6.32
N LEU A 9 0.14 17.36 -5.35
CA LEU A 9 1.17 16.34 -5.55
C LEU A 9 0.59 14.98 -5.94
N LEU A 10 -0.56 14.59 -5.38
CA LEU A 10 -1.26 13.37 -5.77
C LEU A 10 -1.76 13.42 -7.23
N ARG A 11 -2.27 14.58 -7.69
CA ARG A 11 -2.65 14.78 -9.09
C ARG A 11 -1.45 14.75 -10.04
N LEU A 12 -0.33 15.36 -9.67
CA LEU A 12 0.91 15.30 -10.45
C LEU A 12 1.39 13.86 -10.58
N LYS A 13 1.35 13.09 -9.51
CA LYS A 13 1.68 11.66 -9.52
C LYS A 13 0.79 10.87 -10.48
N GLU A 14 -0.52 11.09 -10.46
CA GLU A 14 -1.45 10.41 -11.38
C GLU A 14 -1.18 10.77 -12.84
N SER A 15 -0.85 12.02 -13.14
CA SER A 15 -0.48 12.48 -14.48
C SER A 15 0.84 11.86 -14.93
N ALA A 16 1.86 11.82 -14.07
CA ALA A 16 3.15 11.21 -14.35
C ALA A 16 3.04 9.70 -14.64
N ILE A 17 2.15 9.00 -13.93
CA ILE A 17 1.85 7.58 -14.18
C ILE A 17 1.27 7.38 -15.59
N LYS A 18 0.35 8.25 -16.01
CA LYS A 18 -0.28 8.18 -17.33
C LYS A 18 0.72 8.39 -18.46
N ILE A 19 1.75 9.21 -18.22
CA ILE A 19 2.81 9.52 -19.19
C ILE A 19 3.96 8.48 -19.13
N GLY A 20 3.94 7.56 -18.13
CA GLY A 20 4.99 6.55 -17.95
C GLY A 20 6.23 7.07 -17.20
N SER A 21 6.18 8.26 -16.62
CA SER A 21 7.25 8.82 -15.80
C SER A 21 7.20 8.28 -14.37
N GLU A 22 7.83 7.12 -14.15
CA GLU A 22 7.90 6.49 -12.82
C GLU A 22 8.67 7.36 -11.81
N GLY A 23 9.68 8.12 -12.24
CA GLY A 23 10.48 8.98 -11.38
C GLY A 23 9.72 10.13 -10.76
N GLU A 24 8.89 10.83 -11.54
CA GLU A 24 8.07 11.93 -11.05
C GLU A 24 6.96 11.45 -10.10
N ALA A 25 6.39 10.28 -10.39
CA ALA A 25 5.40 9.67 -9.51
C ALA A 25 5.99 9.34 -8.13
N HIS A 26 7.26 8.95 -8.08
CA HIS A 26 7.97 8.66 -6.84
C HIS A 26 8.31 9.90 -6.03
N ALA A 27 8.90 10.91 -6.69
CA ALA A 27 9.22 12.19 -6.04
C ALA A 27 7.95 12.82 -5.41
N ALA A 28 6.83 12.74 -6.12
CA ALA A 28 5.54 13.19 -5.60
C ALA A 28 5.08 12.37 -4.39
N ALA A 29 5.27 11.04 -4.40
CA ALA A 29 4.87 10.18 -3.28
C ALA A 29 5.71 10.46 -2.01
N GLU A 30 7.02 10.67 -2.16
CA GLU A 30 7.89 11.04 -1.03
C GLU A 30 7.53 12.42 -0.46
N ALA A 31 7.32 13.41 -1.32
CA ALA A 31 6.90 14.74 -0.90
C ALA A 31 5.54 14.71 -0.17
N VAL A 32 4.61 13.86 -0.63
CA VAL A 32 3.34 13.63 0.05
C VAL A 32 3.56 13.04 1.44
N ASN A 33 4.41 12.02 1.56
CA ASN A 33 4.68 11.39 2.86
C ASN A 33 5.30 12.37 3.86
N ARG A 34 6.29 13.15 3.44
CA ARG A 34 6.90 14.20 4.29
C ARG A 34 5.88 15.25 4.74
N LEU A 35 5.04 15.73 3.82
CA LEU A 35 3.97 16.68 4.15
C LEU A 35 2.94 16.11 5.09
N LEU A 36 2.61 14.82 4.92
CA LEU A 36 1.68 14.10 5.76
C LEU A 36 2.23 13.94 7.18
N THR A 37 3.50 13.55 7.31
CA THR A 37 4.18 13.47 8.61
C THR A 37 4.20 14.82 9.31
N SER A 38 4.60 15.90 8.62
CA SER A 38 4.59 17.25 9.16
C SER A 38 3.19 17.72 9.57
N TYR A 39 2.16 17.35 8.80
CA TYR A 39 0.78 17.65 9.12
C TYR A 39 0.30 16.91 10.37
N ASN A 40 0.57 15.63 10.47
CA ASN A 40 0.19 14.84 11.63
C ASN A 40 0.95 15.28 12.89
N LEU A 41 2.23 15.70 12.78
CA LEU A 41 2.98 16.29 13.89
C LEU A 41 2.32 17.60 14.34
N SER A 42 1.96 18.49 13.42
CA SER A 42 1.30 19.75 13.78
C SER A 42 -0.07 19.56 14.44
N LEU A 43 -0.74 18.46 14.17
CA LEU A 43 -2.00 18.12 14.87
C LEU A 43 -1.76 17.65 16.32
N MET A 44 -0.58 17.10 16.62
CA MET A 44 -0.22 16.66 17.98
C MET A 44 0.22 17.81 18.89
N ASP A 45 0.63 18.94 18.32
CA ASP A 45 0.99 20.16 19.08
C ASP A 45 -0.24 20.92 19.63
N VAL A 46 -1.44 20.47 19.26
CA VAL A 46 -2.71 21.09 19.70
C VAL A 46 -3.21 20.41 20.98
N THR A 47 -3.97 21.10 21.79
CA THR A 47 -4.50 20.55 23.06
C THR A 47 -5.39 19.32 22.86
N PRO A 48 -5.46 18.37 23.84
CA PRO A 48 -6.26 17.15 23.71
C PRO A 48 -7.73 17.38 23.36
N GLU A 49 -8.32 18.49 23.78
CA GLU A 49 -9.71 18.86 23.48
C GLU A 49 -9.90 19.35 22.05
N GLU A 50 -8.95 20.11 21.53
CA GLU A 50 -8.94 20.56 20.14
C GLU A 50 -8.59 19.38 19.20
N GLN A 51 -7.72 18.44 19.61
CA GLN A 51 -7.40 17.22 18.87
C GLN A 51 -8.64 16.35 18.62
N LYS A 52 -9.48 16.14 19.63
CA LYS A 52 -10.74 15.38 19.48
C LYS A 52 -11.68 15.98 18.44
N ASN A 53 -11.67 17.28 18.27
CA ASN A 53 -12.50 17.98 17.29
C ASN A 53 -11.87 18.03 15.88
N MET A 54 -10.54 17.93 15.78
CA MET A 54 -9.80 18.02 14.52
C MET A 54 -9.45 16.67 13.91
N ILE A 55 -9.26 15.63 14.73
CA ILE A 55 -8.85 14.29 14.27
C ILE A 55 -10.08 13.37 14.25
N SER A 56 -10.78 13.36 13.13
CA SER A 56 -11.88 12.41 12.89
C SER A 56 -11.35 11.18 12.15
N VAL A 57 -11.46 10.01 12.79
CA VAL A 57 -11.21 8.71 12.16
C VAL A 57 -12.48 8.25 11.47
N SER A 58 -12.37 7.84 10.23
CA SER A 58 -13.50 7.37 9.42
C SER A 58 -13.09 6.26 8.44
N GLU A 59 -14.08 5.63 7.84
CA GLU A 59 -13.87 4.66 6.77
C GLU A 59 -13.75 5.36 5.42
N SER A 60 -12.87 4.85 4.56
CA SER A 60 -12.77 5.26 3.15
C SER A 60 -13.89 4.68 2.30
N GLU A 61 -13.85 4.98 1.02
CA GLU A 61 -14.63 4.27 0.02
C GLU A 61 -14.32 2.76 -0.01
N LYS A 62 -15.32 1.96 -0.42
CA LYS A 62 -15.21 0.50 -0.54
C LYS A 62 -14.23 0.11 -1.65
N ILE A 63 -13.28 -0.74 -1.34
CA ILE A 63 -12.27 -1.25 -2.26
C ILE A 63 -12.48 -2.74 -2.44
N THR A 64 -12.77 -3.19 -3.65
CA THR A 64 -12.84 -4.63 -3.91
C THR A 64 -11.46 -5.28 -3.92
N TYR A 65 -11.32 -6.39 -3.18
CA TYR A 65 -10.11 -7.20 -3.21
C TYR A 65 -10.22 -8.42 -4.12
N GLN A 66 -11.37 -8.63 -4.78
CA GLN A 66 -11.50 -9.69 -5.79
C GLN A 66 -10.48 -9.51 -6.91
N ASP A 67 -9.83 -10.60 -7.28
CA ASP A 67 -8.83 -10.60 -8.36
C ASP A 67 -8.69 -11.99 -9.00
N THR A 68 -8.42 -11.99 -10.31
CA THR A 68 -8.17 -13.20 -11.09
C THR A 68 -6.98 -14.02 -10.58
N TYR A 69 -5.99 -13.36 -9.99
CA TYR A 69 -4.78 -14.00 -9.45
C TYR A 69 -4.82 -14.23 -7.94
N GLY A 70 -6.01 -14.16 -7.36
CA GLY A 70 -6.26 -14.38 -5.94
C GLY A 70 -6.35 -13.10 -5.13
N ASN A 71 -7.15 -13.16 -4.09
CA ASN A 71 -7.58 -12.00 -3.32
C ASN A 71 -6.56 -11.52 -2.29
N ILE A 72 -5.58 -12.38 -1.94
CA ILE A 72 -4.69 -12.16 -0.80
C ILE A 72 -3.72 -11.02 -1.05
N TRP A 73 -3.11 -10.96 -2.24
CA TRP A 73 -2.10 -9.97 -2.55
C TRP A 73 -2.62 -8.53 -2.47
N LYS A 74 -3.87 -8.29 -2.88
CA LYS A 74 -4.48 -6.95 -2.79
C LYS A 74 -4.70 -6.52 -1.34
N ARG A 75 -5.15 -7.46 -0.49
CA ARG A 75 -5.32 -7.19 0.94
C ARG A 75 -3.97 -6.95 1.62
N ASP A 76 -2.96 -7.77 1.30
CA ASP A 76 -1.62 -7.62 1.86
C ASP A 76 -0.97 -6.32 1.41
N LEU A 77 -1.12 -5.94 0.14
CA LEU A 77 -0.62 -4.66 -0.39
C LEU A 77 -1.24 -3.48 0.36
N LEU A 78 -2.58 -3.43 0.44
CA LEU A 78 -3.25 -2.34 1.14
C LEU A 78 -2.88 -2.30 2.62
N ARG A 79 -2.81 -3.46 3.30
CA ARG A 79 -2.41 -3.55 4.71
C ARG A 79 -1.01 -3.00 4.93
N ILE A 80 -0.04 -3.37 4.10
CA ILE A 80 1.33 -2.88 4.19
C ILE A 80 1.35 -1.35 4.05
N ILE A 81 0.67 -0.80 3.07
CA ILE A 81 0.62 0.66 2.86
C ILE A 81 -0.03 1.36 4.06
N CYS A 82 -1.13 0.83 4.58
CA CYS A 82 -1.81 1.37 5.76
C CYS A 82 -0.89 1.41 6.99
N GLU A 83 -0.20 0.29 7.29
CA GLU A 83 0.69 0.15 8.45
C GLU A 83 1.79 1.25 8.48
N TYR A 84 2.21 1.76 7.33
CA TYR A 84 3.24 2.79 7.22
C TYR A 84 2.70 4.22 6.99
N ASN A 85 1.37 4.38 6.90
CA ASN A 85 0.73 5.67 6.66
C ASN A 85 -0.41 5.96 7.65
N PHE A 86 -0.23 5.58 8.91
CA PHE A 86 -1.14 5.90 10.02
C PHE A 86 -2.59 5.46 9.78
N CYS A 87 -2.79 4.33 9.10
CA CYS A 87 -4.10 3.76 8.79
C CYS A 87 -4.13 2.26 9.09
N ARG A 88 -5.34 1.71 9.15
CA ARG A 88 -5.57 0.26 9.17
C ARG A 88 -6.63 -0.15 8.15
N ILE A 89 -6.66 -1.42 7.79
CA ILE A 89 -7.72 -1.98 6.95
C ILE A 89 -8.82 -2.59 7.83
N LEU A 90 -10.06 -2.44 7.40
CA LEU A 90 -11.20 -3.17 7.93
C LEU A 90 -11.79 -4.04 6.81
N LEU A 91 -12.00 -5.32 7.12
CA LEU A 91 -12.63 -6.29 6.23
C LEU A 91 -14.05 -6.56 6.74
N HIS A 92 -15.03 -6.29 5.92
CA HIS A 92 -16.41 -6.61 6.27
C HIS A 92 -16.70 -8.09 6.03
N GLY A 93 -17.10 -8.80 7.08
CA GLY A 93 -17.42 -10.24 7.01
C GLY A 93 -18.50 -10.54 5.97
N GLY A 94 -18.35 -11.65 5.25
CA GLY A 94 -19.28 -12.05 4.20
C GLY A 94 -19.23 -11.23 2.91
N THR A 95 -18.34 -10.24 2.81
CA THR A 95 -18.21 -9.37 1.63
C THR A 95 -16.88 -9.58 0.90
N THR A 96 -16.74 -8.92 -0.25
CA THR A 96 -15.53 -8.94 -1.09
C THR A 96 -14.84 -7.57 -1.15
N TYR A 97 -15.18 -6.69 -0.22
CA TYR A 97 -14.57 -5.37 -0.12
C TYR A 97 -13.88 -5.17 1.23
N MET A 98 -13.01 -4.19 1.24
CA MET A 98 -12.28 -3.68 2.39
C MET A 98 -12.32 -2.16 2.36
N VAL A 99 -12.11 -1.54 3.50
CA VAL A 99 -12.00 -0.09 3.63
C VAL A 99 -10.72 0.28 4.38
N VAL A 100 -10.25 1.48 4.18
CA VAL A 100 -9.15 2.08 4.94
C VAL A 100 -9.75 2.87 6.09
N VAL A 101 -9.28 2.63 7.30
CA VAL A 101 -9.67 3.34 8.53
C VAL A 101 -8.51 4.22 8.96
N GLY A 102 -8.79 5.50 9.13
CA GLY A 102 -7.80 6.52 9.50
C GLY A 102 -8.37 7.93 9.33
N THR A 103 -7.52 8.94 9.46
CA THR A 103 -7.93 10.30 9.09
C THR A 103 -8.14 10.38 7.59
N ARG A 104 -8.99 11.32 7.16
CA ARG A 104 -9.31 11.49 5.74
C ARG A 104 -8.05 11.70 4.87
N GLU A 105 -7.11 12.51 5.36
CA GLU A 105 -5.89 12.86 4.67
C GLU A 105 -4.97 11.65 4.49
N ASN A 106 -4.79 10.88 5.58
CA ASN A 106 -4.00 9.66 5.57
C ASN A 106 -4.61 8.63 4.63
N ALA A 107 -5.94 8.47 4.66
CA ALA A 107 -6.66 7.56 3.77
C ALA A 107 -6.54 7.95 2.30
N GLU A 108 -6.63 9.24 1.93
CA GLU A 108 -6.41 9.73 0.56
C GLU A 108 -5.01 9.35 0.05
N VAL A 109 -3.97 9.50 0.88
CA VAL A 109 -2.59 9.10 0.54
C VAL A 109 -2.47 7.59 0.34
N VAL A 110 -3.00 6.81 1.28
CA VAL A 110 -3.00 5.35 1.21
C VAL A 110 -3.66 4.85 -0.06
N LEU A 111 -4.83 5.38 -0.41
CA LEU A 111 -5.58 4.99 -1.60
C LEU A 111 -4.82 5.33 -2.89
N SER A 112 -4.19 6.49 -2.94
CA SER A 112 -3.38 6.89 -4.09
C SER A 112 -2.17 5.97 -4.27
N LEU A 113 -1.41 5.68 -3.19
CA LEU A 113 -0.29 4.74 -3.21
C LEU A 113 -0.72 3.33 -3.60
N TYR A 114 -1.82 2.86 -3.04
CA TYR A 114 -2.37 1.55 -3.35
C TYR A 114 -2.72 1.41 -4.84
N ASN A 115 -3.42 2.37 -5.41
CA ASN A 115 -3.80 2.33 -6.82
C ASN A 115 -2.57 2.35 -7.75
N TYR A 116 -1.57 3.13 -7.40
CA TYR A 116 -0.28 3.17 -8.12
C TYR A 116 0.42 1.82 -8.06
N LEU A 117 0.76 1.35 -6.86
CA LEU A 117 1.52 0.12 -6.67
C LEU A 117 0.78 -1.12 -7.20
N ARG A 118 -0.54 -1.15 -7.07
CA ARG A 118 -1.38 -2.19 -7.66
C ARG A 118 -1.20 -2.26 -9.19
N SER A 119 -1.18 -1.11 -9.85
CA SER A 119 -1.01 -1.04 -11.31
C SER A 119 0.39 -1.47 -11.74
N VAL A 120 1.42 -0.99 -11.05
CA VAL A 120 2.83 -1.35 -11.31
C VAL A 120 3.06 -2.84 -11.10
N PHE A 121 2.68 -3.39 -9.93
CA PHE A 121 2.86 -4.82 -9.64
C PHE A 121 2.13 -5.70 -10.63
N ARG A 122 0.93 -5.29 -11.05
CA ARG A 122 0.16 -6.03 -12.04
C ARG A 122 0.86 -6.07 -13.40
N ARG A 123 1.36 -4.93 -13.89
CA ARG A 123 2.12 -4.83 -15.13
C ARG A 123 3.38 -5.70 -15.07
N LEU A 124 4.23 -5.50 -14.09
CA LEU A 124 5.46 -6.27 -13.90
C LEU A 124 5.19 -7.78 -13.81
N SER A 125 4.13 -8.19 -13.12
CA SER A 125 3.80 -9.62 -12.97
C SER A 125 3.51 -10.30 -14.31
N VAL A 126 2.89 -9.59 -15.23
CA VAL A 126 2.59 -10.11 -16.59
C VAL A 126 3.86 -10.13 -17.44
N GLU A 127 4.66 -9.07 -17.41
CA GLU A 127 5.94 -8.96 -18.12
C GLU A 127 6.88 -10.09 -17.70
N ARG A 128 7.14 -10.24 -16.38
CA ARG A 128 8.01 -11.32 -15.85
C ARG A 128 7.48 -12.72 -16.15
N CYS A 129 6.16 -12.92 -16.11
CA CYS A 129 5.59 -14.19 -16.52
C CYS A 129 5.81 -14.48 -18.00
N THR A 130 5.68 -13.48 -18.85
CA THR A 130 5.88 -13.60 -20.30
C THR A 130 7.35 -13.92 -20.61
N GLU A 131 8.29 -13.22 -20.03
CA GLU A 131 9.73 -13.48 -20.12
C GLU A 131 10.07 -14.91 -19.65
N TYR A 132 9.54 -15.30 -18.49
CA TYR A 132 9.80 -16.61 -17.89
C TYR A 132 9.33 -17.76 -18.78
N VAL A 133 8.18 -17.64 -19.43
CA VAL A 133 7.62 -18.73 -20.28
C VAL A 133 8.12 -18.69 -21.72
N ALA A 134 8.73 -17.60 -22.18
CA ALA A 134 9.24 -17.44 -23.55
C ALA A 134 10.23 -18.54 -23.92
N THR A 135 11.16 -18.86 -23.03
CA THR A 135 12.22 -19.87 -23.20
C THR A 135 11.79 -21.30 -22.82
N ARG A 136 10.53 -21.51 -22.40
CA ARG A 136 10.03 -22.77 -21.86
C ARG A 136 8.89 -23.35 -22.70
N ARG A 137 8.70 -24.67 -22.62
CA ARG A 137 7.67 -25.40 -23.41
C ARG A 137 6.74 -26.21 -22.49
N GLY A 138 5.69 -26.79 -23.06
CA GLY A 138 4.78 -27.70 -22.38
C GLY A 138 4.01 -27.04 -21.23
N TYR A 139 4.10 -27.64 -20.05
CA TYR A 139 3.38 -27.20 -18.84
C TYR A 139 3.53 -25.72 -18.51
N TYR A 140 4.73 -25.13 -18.75
CA TYR A 140 5.01 -23.71 -18.44
C TYR A 140 4.14 -22.75 -19.26
N ARG A 141 3.64 -23.14 -20.43
CA ARG A 141 2.78 -22.32 -21.29
C ARG A 141 1.30 -22.40 -20.94
N THR A 142 0.92 -23.28 -20.03
CA THR A 142 -0.49 -23.47 -19.64
C THR A 142 -1.05 -22.27 -18.88
N LYS A 143 -2.37 -22.02 -19.03
CA LYS A 143 -3.08 -20.97 -18.27
C LYS A 143 -2.95 -21.18 -16.76
N LYS A 144 -2.97 -22.46 -16.31
CA LYS A 144 -2.82 -22.84 -14.90
C LYS A 144 -1.46 -22.43 -14.35
N PHE A 145 -0.37 -22.70 -15.07
CA PHE A 145 0.97 -22.30 -14.65
C PHE A 145 1.10 -20.80 -14.59
N LYS A 146 0.73 -20.08 -15.68
CA LYS A 146 0.81 -18.61 -15.75
C LYS A 146 0.05 -17.92 -14.60
N ARG A 147 -1.16 -18.42 -14.30
CA ARG A 147 -1.96 -17.90 -13.17
C ARG A 147 -1.25 -18.10 -11.83
N ASN A 148 -0.66 -19.28 -11.60
CA ASN A 148 0.06 -19.57 -10.36
C ASN A 148 1.37 -18.75 -10.26
N TYR A 149 2.07 -18.57 -11.37
CA TYR A 149 3.27 -17.74 -11.44
C TYR A 149 2.95 -16.29 -11.05
N ILE A 150 1.97 -15.67 -11.72
CA ILE A 150 1.56 -14.29 -11.46
C ILE A 150 1.11 -14.11 -10.01
N LYS A 151 0.28 -15.04 -9.50
CA LYS A 151 -0.14 -15.03 -8.09
C LYS A 151 1.06 -15.02 -7.14
N SER A 152 2.03 -15.89 -7.36
CA SER A 152 3.20 -16.03 -6.50
C SER A 152 4.12 -14.80 -6.59
N TYR A 153 4.29 -14.26 -7.78
CA TYR A 153 5.05 -13.03 -8.03
C TYR A 153 4.45 -11.84 -7.27
N LEU A 154 3.13 -11.64 -7.36
CA LEU A 154 2.43 -10.55 -6.67
C LEU A 154 2.56 -10.63 -5.14
N LEU A 155 2.55 -11.85 -4.58
CA LEU A 155 2.82 -12.05 -3.15
C LEU A 155 4.28 -11.72 -2.80
N GLY A 156 5.22 -12.08 -3.67
CA GLY A 156 6.62 -11.68 -3.54
C GLY A 156 6.79 -10.16 -3.52
N CYS A 157 6.15 -9.45 -4.46
CA CYS A 157 6.17 -7.98 -4.49
C CYS A 157 5.69 -7.36 -3.17
N CYS A 158 4.63 -7.88 -2.59
CA CYS A 158 4.13 -7.40 -1.29
C CYS A 158 5.17 -7.59 -0.19
N THR A 159 5.86 -8.75 -0.16
CA THR A 159 6.89 -9.00 0.85
C THR A 159 8.13 -8.13 0.64
N GLY A 160 8.56 -7.94 -0.61
CA GLY A 160 9.65 -7.03 -0.96
C GLY A 160 9.35 -5.58 -0.57
N LEU A 161 8.15 -5.10 -0.86
CA LEU A 161 7.69 -3.78 -0.44
C LEU A 161 7.70 -3.61 1.09
N ARG A 162 7.23 -4.62 1.83
CA ARG A 162 7.27 -4.59 3.30
C ARG A 162 8.70 -4.43 3.81
N LYS A 163 9.65 -5.22 3.29
CA LYS A 163 11.06 -5.11 3.66
C LYS A 163 11.62 -3.72 3.37
N GLN A 164 11.24 -3.13 2.24
CA GLN A 164 11.66 -1.79 1.90
C GLN A 164 11.14 -0.75 2.91
N PHE A 165 9.86 -0.80 3.27
CA PHE A 165 9.31 0.06 4.31
C PHE A 165 9.99 -0.16 5.68
N GLU A 166 10.29 -1.41 6.05
CA GLU A 166 11.00 -1.74 7.30
C GLU A 166 12.43 -1.17 7.32
N SER A 167 13.08 -1.03 6.17
CA SER A 167 14.42 -0.44 6.07
C SER A 167 14.43 1.08 6.22
N ILE A 168 13.30 1.74 6.04
CA ILE A 168 13.14 3.16 6.28
C ILE A 168 13.09 3.36 7.80
N ARG A 169 14.16 3.92 8.37
CA ARG A 169 14.22 4.22 9.81
C ARG A 169 13.16 5.25 10.16
N LYS A 170 12.30 4.88 11.09
CA LYS A 170 11.33 5.80 11.69
C LYS A 170 12.04 6.59 12.78
N THR A 171 11.81 7.89 12.81
CA THR A 171 12.23 8.74 13.92
C THR A 171 11.43 8.39 15.17
N ALA A 172 11.91 8.80 16.35
CA ALA A 172 11.16 8.64 17.59
C ALA A 172 9.80 9.37 17.54
N GLU A 173 9.77 10.53 16.86
CA GLU A 173 8.56 11.32 16.63
C GLU A 173 7.56 10.58 15.72
N GLU A 174 8.01 10.01 14.61
CA GLU A 174 7.14 9.17 13.74
C GLU A 174 6.59 7.96 14.46
N THR A 175 7.38 7.35 15.36
CA THR A 175 6.93 6.23 16.18
C THR A 175 5.85 6.68 17.18
N GLY A 176 6.03 7.81 17.82
CA GLY A 176 5.04 8.43 18.71
C GLY A 176 3.73 8.73 17.99
N LEU A 177 3.81 9.34 16.80
CA LEU A 177 2.67 9.58 15.92
C LEU A 177 1.91 8.31 15.57
N MET A 178 2.63 7.24 15.22
CA MET A 178 1.99 5.95 14.91
C MET A 178 1.24 5.38 16.11
N LEU A 179 1.77 5.51 17.32
CA LEU A 179 1.09 5.05 18.54
C LEU A 179 -0.20 5.84 18.78
N CYS A 180 -0.16 7.16 18.63
CA CYS A 180 -1.35 8.00 18.79
C CYS A 180 -2.44 7.67 17.76
N HIS A 181 -2.10 7.57 16.49
CA HIS A 181 -3.06 7.17 15.45
C HIS A 181 -3.60 5.76 15.64
N ASN A 182 -2.75 4.83 16.08
CA ASN A 182 -3.20 3.47 16.40
C ASN A 182 -4.24 3.47 17.53
N HIS A 183 -4.05 4.29 18.57
CA HIS A 183 -5.00 4.42 19.67
C HIS A 183 -6.35 4.96 19.20
N LEU A 184 -6.34 6.03 18.40
CA LEU A 184 -7.57 6.59 17.82
C LEU A 184 -8.33 5.59 16.94
N ILE A 185 -7.60 4.78 16.16
CA ILE A 185 -8.21 3.73 15.33
C ILE A 185 -8.73 2.57 16.20
N ASP A 186 -8.03 2.22 17.28
CA ASP A 186 -8.49 1.20 18.23
C ASP A 186 -9.81 1.64 18.91
N ASP A 187 -9.90 2.90 19.33
CA ASP A 187 -11.13 3.48 19.90
C ASP A 187 -12.28 3.43 18.88
N TYR A 188 -11.99 3.77 17.61
CA TYR A 188 -12.97 3.65 16.54
C TYR A 188 -13.44 2.21 16.36
N PHE A 189 -12.53 1.22 16.32
CA PHE A 189 -12.88 -0.20 16.19
C PHE A 189 -13.71 -0.71 17.38
N GLN A 190 -13.42 -0.24 18.59
CA GLN A 190 -14.23 -0.55 19.76
C GLN A 190 -15.64 0.02 19.64
N SER A 191 -15.77 1.25 19.17
CA SER A 191 -17.07 1.92 19.01
C SER A 191 -18.01 1.23 18.03
N ILE A 192 -17.45 0.59 16.98
CA ILE A 192 -18.22 -0.17 15.98
C ILE A 192 -18.30 -1.67 16.27
N GLY A 193 -17.81 -2.12 17.42
CA GLY A 193 -17.93 -3.50 17.90
C GLY A 193 -17.19 -4.53 17.02
N THR A 194 -16.03 -4.17 16.46
CA THR A 194 -15.27 -5.09 15.60
C THR A 194 -14.61 -6.22 16.38
N THR A 195 -14.66 -7.42 15.80
CA THR A 195 -13.93 -8.59 16.31
C THR A 195 -12.74 -8.91 15.40
N THR A 196 -11.58 -9.15 15.98
CA THR A 196 -10.39 -9.52 15.22
C THR A 196 -10.29 -11.04 15.07
N HIS A 197 -10.15 -11.51 13.84
CA HIS A 197 -9.93 -12.93 13.52
C HIS A 197 -8.51 -13.17 12.99
N LYS A 198 -7.79 -14.10 13.61
CA LYS A 198 -6.50 -14.56 13.07
C LYS A 198 -6.75 -15.49 11.87
N SER A 199 -6.39 -15.06 10.67
CA SER A 199 -6.45 -15.90 9.46
C SER A 199 -5.21 -16.79 9.36
N LYS A 200 -5.41 -18.11 9.24
CA LYS A 200 -4.32 -19.06 8.93
C LYS A 200 -4.20 -19.19 7.41
N ASN A 201 -3.22 -18.55 6.81
CA ASN A 201 -3.01 -18.60 5.38
C ASN A 201 -1.87 -19.58 5.01
N ARG A 202 -2.22 -20.69 4.35
CA ARG A 202 -1.25 -21.64 3.77
C ARG A 202 -1.30 -21.53 2.25
N ASN A 203 -0.55 -20.61 1.68
CA ASN A 203 -0.44 -20.48 0.23
C ASN A 203 0.70 -21.36 -0.29
N LYS A 204 0.38 -22.24 -1.25
CA LYS A 204 1.42 -22.86 -2.08
C LYS A 204 1.87 -21.81 -3.10
N VAL A 205 3.16 -21.49 -3.10
CA VAL A 205 3.77 -20.49 -4.00
C VAL A 205 4.73 -21.16 -4.97
N ASN A 206 4.87 -20.60 -6.17
CA ASN A 206 5.98 -20.88 -7.07
C ASN A 206 7.18 -20.09 -6.58
N THR A 207 8.22 -20.76 -6.09
CA THR A 207 9.37 -20.13 -5.44
C THR A 207 10.11 -19.18 -6.39
N SER A 208 10.36 -19.57 -7.64
CA SER A 208 11.05 -18.72 -8.62
C SER A 208 10.29 -17.41 -8.87
N ALA A 209 8.97 -17.49 -9.08
CA ALA A 209 8.13 -16.32 -9.27
C ALA A 209 8.07 -15.44 -8.01
N TYR A 210 8.00 -16.05 -6.84
CA TYR A 210 7.98 -15.32 -5.56
C TYR A 210 9.29 -14.56 -5.31
N CYS A 211 10.45 -15.19 -5.56
CA CYS A 211 11.75 -14.54 -5.42
C CYS A 211 11.90 -13.37 -6.40
N SER A 212 11.53 -13.56 -7.68
CA SER A 212 11.54 -12.46 -8.65
C SER A 212 10.64 -11.30 -8.21
N GLY A 213 9.45 -11.59 -7.70
CA GLY A 213 8.54 -10.57 -7.19
C GLY A 213 9.09 -9.87 -5.94
N TYR A 214 9.74 -10.62 -5.05
CA TYR A 214 10.39 -10.06 -3.86
C TYR A 214 11.52 -9.09 -4.26
N ASP A 215 12.36 -9.47 -5.21
CA ASP A 215 13.46 -8.63 -5.69
C ASP A 215 12.93 -7.35 -6.34
N ASP A 216 11.95 -7.46 -7.23
CA ASP A 216 11.33 -6.31 -7.88
C ASP A 216 10.58 -5.42 -6.86
N GLY A 217 9.86 -6.01 -5.91
CA GLY A 217 9.14 -5.29 -4.85
C GLY A 217 10.06 -4.58 -3.87
N SER A 218 11.22 -5.16 -3.55
CA SER A 218 12.20 -4.55 -2.64
C SER A 218 13.02 -3.43 -3.29
N LYS A 219 13.04 -3.37 -4.60
CA LYS A 219 13.74 -2.36 -5.41
C LYS A 219 12.80 -1.30 -5.97
N ILE A 220 11.50 -1.46 -5.77
CA ILE A 220 10.54 -0.42 -6.15
C ILE A 220 10.95 0.85 -5.41
N ASN A 221 11.35 1.80 -6.22
CA ASN A 221 11.92 3.02 -5.71
C ASN A 221 10.82 3.91 -5.15
N LEU A 222 10.63 3.85 -3.84
CA LEU A 222 9.82 4.82 -3.13
C LEU A 222 10.52 6.19 -3.08
N ASN A 223 11.83 6.23 -3.38
CA ASN A 223 12.72 7.38 -3.21
C ASN A 223 13.62 7.72 -4.40
N LYS A 224 13.41 7.20 -5.60
CA LYS A 224 14.23 7.54 -6.79
C LYS A 224 13.34 8.23 -7.82
N GLN A 225 13.65 9.37 -8.28
CA GLN A 225 14.85 9.93 -8.89
C GLN A 225 14.88 11.45 -8.76
N ILE A 226 15.90 11.95 -8.13
CA ILE A 226 16.50 13.21 -8.48
C ILE A 226 17.94 12.87 -8.86
N ASN A 227 18.16 12.31 -10.02
CA ASN A 227 19.41 12.29 -10.76
C ASN A 227 19.14 11.56 -12.07
N GLY A 228 18.48 12.28 -12.99
CA GLY A 228 18.39 11.92 -14.38
C GLY A 228 19.57 12.56 -15.11
N LYS A 229 20.39 11.77 -15.72
CA LYS A 229 20.97 12.13 -17.02
C LYS A 229 20.14 11.42 -18.07
#